data_e69a540692c8343775964aaa0d1ab91e
#
_entry.id   e69a540692c8343775964aaa0d1ab91e
#
_cell.length_a   1.000
_cell.length_b   1.000
_cell.length_c   1.000
_cell.angle_alpha   90.00
_cell.angle_beta   90.00
_cell.angle_gamma   90.00
#
_symmetry.space_group_name_H-M   'P 1'
#
loop_
_entity.id
_entity.type
_entity.pdbx_description
1 polymer ?
#
loop_
_entity_poly.entity_id
_entity_poly.type
_entity_poly.pdbx_seq_one_letter_code
_entity_poly.pdbx_strand_id
1 'polypeptide(L)'
;MRSPLRNMLLTALFAALTAVGAFLRIPLGYSSFTLQVFFTCMAGVLLGPYWGATSQAIYVLLGLVGLPIFTEGGGLMYFAKPTFGFLLGLIPMAFIIGMLMKHLRFKPFARIALSCVVGLVALYAVGLPCFYFALGGAWSIGKTIVSGCLIFLPYDALKILVASLLGSKLYGRL
;
A
#
# COMPACT_ATOMS: atom_id res chain seq x y z
N MET A 1 -15.29 19.83 9.11
CA MET A 1 -14.34 19.71 7.97
C MET A 1 -12.92 19.92 8.50
N ARG A 2 -11.96 19.06 8.13
CA ARG A 2 -10.55 19.26 8.52
C ARG A 2 -9.97 20.45 7.77
N SER A 3 -9.10 21.24 8.41
CA SER A 3 -8.40 22.31 7.71
C SER A 3 -7.51 21.73 6.58
N PRO A 4 -7.35 22.45 5.47
CA PRO A 4 -6.45 22.00 4.38
C PRO A 4 -5.02 21.72 4.86
N LEU A 5 -4.50 22.56 5.73
CA LEU A 5 -3.18 22.42 6.33
C LEU A 5 -3.03 21.09 7.08
N ARG A 6 -4.02 20.70 7.88
CA ARG A 6 -4.00 19.42 8.61
C ARG A 6 -3.97 18.22 7.65
N ASN A 7 -4.75 18.27 6.58
CA ASN A 7 -4.72 17.21 5.57
C ASN A 7 -3.36 17.10 4.88
N MET A 8 -2.73 18.22 4.54
CA MET A 8 -1.39 18.27 3.96
C MET A 8 -0.34 17.66 4.90
N LEU A 9 -0.35 18.06 6.19
CA LEU A 9 0.57 17.54 7.19
C LEU A 9 0.40 16.00 7.38
N LEU A 10 -0.83 15.53 7.47
CA LEU A 10 -1.12 14.11 7.59
C LEU A 10 -0.73 13.33 6.32
N THR A 11 -0.91 13.91 5.15
CA THR A 11 -0.48 13.31 3.87
C THR A 11 1.03 13.12 3.83
N ALA A 12 1.79 14.15 4.21
CA ALA A 12 3.25 14.06 4.31
C ALA A 12 3.70 13.04 5.38
N LEU A 13 3.02 13.03 6.54
CA LEU A 13 3.28 12.05 7.59
C LEU A 13 3.08 10.61 7.09
N PHE A 14 1.98 10.32 6.38
CA PHE A 14 1.73 8.96 5.87
C PHE A 14 2.66 8.58 4.73
N ALA A 15 3.13 9.52 3.90
CA ALA A 15 4.20 9.26 2.93
C ALA A 15 5.49 8.85 3.66
N ALA A 16 5.88 9.56 4.73
CA ALA A 16 7.04 9.22 5.55
C ALA A 16 6.88 7.88 6.28
N LEU A 17 5.71 7.60 6.86
CA LEU A 17 5.42 6.33 7.52
C LEU A 17 5.48 5.15 6.53
N THR A 18 5.03 5.35 5.28
CA THR A 18 5.16 4.33 4.23
C THR A 18 6.62 4.05 3.90
N ALA A 19 7.47 5.10 3.85
CA ALA A 19 8.92 4.95 3.68
C ALA A 19 9.55 4.20 4.86
N VAL A 20 9.21 4.54 6.10
CA VAL A 20 9.65 3.79 7.28
C VAL A 20 9.20 2.33 7.20
N GLY A 21 7.96 2.09 6.75
CA GLY A 21 7.43 0.75 6.55
C GLY A 21 8.17 -0.07 5.49
N ALA A 22 8.80 0.58 4.51
CA ALA A 22 9.66 -0.08 3.52
C ALA A 22 10.97 -0.59 4.12
N PHE A 23 11.53 0.12 5.11
CA PHE A 23 12.74 -0.31 5.82
C PHE A 23 12.47 -1.46 6.80
N LEU A 24 11.26 -1.55 7.33
CA LEU A 24 10.82 -2.66 8.17
C LEU A 24 10.44 -3.85 7.27
N ARG A 25 11.47 -4.56 6.79
CA ARG A 25 11.33 -5.63 5.81
C ARG A 25 11.90 -6.95 6.27
N ILE A 26 11.26 -8.03 5.84
CA ILE A 26 11.80 -9.40 5.89
C ILE A 26 11.92 -9.86 4.43
N PRO A 27 13.13 -10.13 3.93
CA PRO A 27 13.32 -10.57 2.56
C PRO A 27 12.75 -11.98 2.36
N LEU A 28 11.96 -12.18 1.30
CA LEU A 28 11.36 -13.45 0.91
C LEU A 28 11.64 -13.72 -0.57
N GLY A 29 12.89 -14.03 -0.90
CA GLY A 29 13.31 -14.26 -2.28
C GLY A 29 13.29 -12.98 -3.13
N TYR A 30 12.52 -12.98 -4.23
CA TYR A 30 12.44 -11.83 -5.16
C TYR A 30 11.62 -10.66 -4.63
N SER A 31 10.90 -10.83 -3.55
CA SER A 31 10.10 -9.79 -2.93
C SER A 31 10.36 -9.74 -1.44
N SER A 32 9.86 -8.71 -0.76
CA SER A 32 10.06 -8.53 0.67
C SER A 32 8.71 -8.29 1.36
N PHE A 33 8.53 -8.93 2.51
CA PHE A 33 7.48 -8.55 3.43
C PHE A 33 7.82 -7.18 4.03
N THR A 34 6.93 -6.21 3.87
CA THR A 34 7.12 -4.84 4.39
C THR A 34 5.86 -4.35 5.11
N LEU A 35 5.99 -3.29 5.89
CA LEU A 35 4.84 -2.61 6.50
C LEU A 35 4.23 -1.52 5.61
N GLN A 36 4.68 -1.36 4.36
CA GLN A 36 4.12 -0.38 3.41
C GLN A 36 2.61 -0.55 3.23
N VAL A 37 2.15 -1.80 3.00
CA VAL A 37 0.72 -2.13 2.85
C VAL A 37 -0.09 -1.71 4.08
N PHE A 38 0.45 -1.89 5.28
CA PHE A 38 -0.21 -1.47 6.53
C PHE A 38 -0.40 0.05 6.58
N PHE A 39 0.66 0.83 6.31
CA PHE A 39 0.57 2.29 6.33
C PHE A 39 -0.31 2.82 5.19
N THR A 40 -0.32 2.15 4.04
CA THR A 40 -1.24 2.46 2.93
C THR A 40 -2.70 2.23 3.33
N CYS A 41 -3.01 1.10 4.01
CA CYS A 41 -4.34 0.87 4.58
C CYS A 41 -4.75 2.00 5.52
N MET A 42 -3.88 2.36 6.46
CA MET A 42 -4.14 3.44 7.42
C MET A 42 -4.32 4.80 6.74
N ALA A 43 -3.53 5.10 5.71
CA ALA A 43 -3.67 6.32 4.91
C ALA A 43 -5.06 6.38 4.24
N GLY A 44 -5.48 5.33 3.56
CA GLY A 44 -6.81 5.26 2.93
C GLY A 44 -7.95 5.40 3.94
N VAL A 45 -7.85 4.70 5.09
CA VAL A 45 -8.86 4.72 6.15
C VAL A 45 -8.98 6.09 6.81
N LEU A 46 -7.87 6.72 7.13
CA LEU A 46 -7.84 7.94 7.95
C LEU A 46 -7.92 9.23 7.12
N LEU A 47 -7.30 9.26 5.95
CA LEU A 47 -7.26 10.46 5.09
C LEU A 47 -8.36 10.48 4.03
N GLY A 48 -8.93 9.32 3.73
CA GLY A 48 -9.90 9.18 2.64
C GLY A 48 -9.21 9.05 1.27
N PRO A 49 -10.02 9.02 0.16
CA PRO A 49 -9.52 8.57 -1.14
C PRO A 49 -8.42 9.47 -1.71
N TYR A 50 -8.67 10.77 -1.79
CA TYR A 50 -7.73 11.69 -2.46
C TYR A 50 -6.44 11.89 -1.66
N TRP A 51 -6.54 12.24 -0.39
CA TRP A 51 -5.36 12.49 0.45
C TRP A 51 -4.57 11.21 0.76
N GLY A 52 -5.25 10.05 0.90
CA GLY A 52 -4.60 8.76 1.03
C GLY A 52 -3.83 8.37 -0.22
N ALA A 53 -4.43 8.51 -1.42
CA ALA A 53 -3.74 8.26 -2.68
C ALA A 53 -2.58 9.25 -2.92
N THR A 54 -2.78 10.54 -2.61
CA THR A 54 -1.72 11.56 -2.70
C THR A 54 -0.53 11.23 -1.80
N SER A 55 -0.75 10.71 -0.59
CA SER A 55 0.37 10.29 0.29
C SER A 55 1.22 9.19 -0.36
N GLN A 56 0.59 8.22 -1.01
CA GLN A 56 1.30 7.15 -1.69
C GLN A 56 1.98 7.63 -2.97
N ALA A 57 1.34 8.54 -3.72
CA ALA A 57 1.95 9.17 -4.89
C ALA A 57 3.20 9.98 -4.52
N ILE A 58 3.15 10.76 -3.44
CA ILE A 58 4.32 11.50 -2.92
C ILE A 58 5.44 10.52 -2.54
N TYR A 59 5.13 9.43 -1.82
CA TYR A 59 6.12 8.41 -1.46
C TYR A 59 6.81 7.83 -2.70
N VAL A 60 6.03 7.42 -3.72
CA VAL A 60 6.56 6.84 -4.96
C VAL A 60 7.39 7.88 -5.73
N LEU A 61 6.91 9.11 -5.88
CA LEU A 61 7.63 10.18 -6.57
C LEU A 61 8.97 10.51 -5.91
N LEU A 62 8.99 10.65 -4.58
CA LEU A 62 10.22 10.93 -3.84
C LEU A 62 11.25 9.80 -4.00
N GLY A 63 10.81 8.54 -3.98
CA GLY A 63 11.70 7.41 -4.24
C GLY A 63 12.24 7.39 -5.67
N LEU A 64 11.43 7.77 -6.69
CA LEU A 64 11.87 7.84 -8.09
C LEU A 64 12.82 9.00 -8.36
N VAL A 65 12.68 10.12 -7.67
CA VAL A 65 13.62 11.27 -7.78
C VAL A 65 15.01 10.92 -7.23
N GLY A 66 15.13 9.78 -6.51
CA GLY A 66 16.43 9.28 -6.07
C GLY A 66 16.60 9.15 -4.54
N LEU A 67 15.58 9.54 -3.75
CA LEU A 67 15.63 9.28 -2.32
C LEU A 67 15.63 7.76 -2.07
N PRO A 68 16.56 7.22 -1.26
CA PRO A 68 16.67 5.79 -1.01
C PRO A 68 15.62 5.30 -0.01
N ILE A 69 14.33 5.51 -0.32
CA ILE A 69 13.19 5.22 0.56
C ILE A 69 12.38 3.99 0.16
N PHE A 70 12.74 3.33 -0.95
CA PHE A 70 12.20 2.02 -1.30
C PHE A 70 12.97 0.90 -0.60
N THR A 71 12.45 -0.31 -0.64
CA THR A 71 13.07 -1.48 0.01
C THR A 71 14.49 -1.77 -0.45
N GLU A 72 14.86 -1.40 -1.67
CA GLU A 72 16.17 -1.66 -2.28
C GLU A 72 16.81 -0.38 -2.85
N GLY A 73 16.61 0.75 -2.19
CA GLY A 73 17.17 2.04 -2.60
C GLY A 73 16.14 3.00 -3.18
N GLY A 74 16.45 3.64 -4.31
CA GLY A 74 15.60 4.60 -5.01
C GLY A 74 16.16 4.93 -6.38
N GLY A 75 15.54 5.90 -7.06
CA GLY A 75 15.94 6.39 -8.37
C GLY A 75 15.19 5.75 -9.54
N LEU A 76 15.37 6.32 -10.72
CA LEU A 76 14.67 5.90 -11.94
C LEU A 76 14.95 4.44 -12.32
N MET A 77 16.11 3.90 -11.96
CA MET A 77 16.44 2.49 -12.22
C MET A 77 15.49 1.52 -11.50
N TYR A 78 14.71 2.01 -10.54
CA TYR A 78 13.71 1.19 -9.85
C TYR A 78 12.55 0.76 -10.77
N PHE A 79 12.32 1.45 -11.89
CA PHE A 79 11.36 1.03 -12.94
C PHE A 79 11.68 -0.36 -13.51
N ALA A 80 12.96 -0.74 -13.56
CA ALA A 80 13.39 -2.06 -14.03
C ALA A 80 13.21 -3.18 -13.00
N LYS A 81 12.89 -2.84 -11.75
CA LYS A 81 12.67 -3.85 -10.69
C LYS A 81 11.32 -4.53 -10.87
N PRO A 82 11.26 -5.87 -10.81
CA PRO A 82 10.00 -6.61 -10.91
C PRO A 82 8.94 -6.16 -9.88
N THR A 83 9.38 -5.73 -8.70
CA THR A 83 8.51 -5.30 -7.61
C THR A 83 7.95 -3.89 -7.76
N PHE A 84 8.38 -3.12 -8.79
CA PHE A 84 7.94 -1.74 -8.99
C PHE A 84 6.41 -1.60 -9.15
N GLY A 85 5.77 -2.56 -9.83
CA GLY A 85 4.32 -2.57 -9.99
C GLY A 85 3.55 -2.55 -8.67
N PHE A 86 4.08 -3.17 -7.63
CA PHE A 86 3.46 -3.13 -6.30
C PHE A 86 3.55 -1.75 -5.65
N LEU A 87 4.62 -0.98 -5.91
CA LEU A 87 4.71 0.41 -5.44
C LEU A 87 3.65 1.28 -6.13
N LEU A 88 3.47 1.13 -7.44
CA LEU A 88 2.39 1.82 -8.17
C LEU A 88 1.02 1.41 -7.64
N GLY A 89 0.84 0.15 -7.30
CA GLY A 89 -0.41 -0.40 -6.75
C GLY A 89 -0.83 0.18 -5.40
N LEU A 90 0.09 0.76 -4.62
CA LEU A 90 -0.24 1.43 -3.35
C LEU A 90 -1.17 2.64 -3.56
N ILE A 91 -1.05 3.34 -4.70
CA ILE A 91 -1.85 4.53 -5.00
C ILE A 91 -3.33 4.18 -5.18
N PRO A 92 -3.73 3.30 -6.13
CA PRO A 92 -5.12 2.89 -6.26
C PRO A 92 -5.63 2.13 -5.04
N MET A 93 -4.77 1.38 -4.33
CA MET A 93 -5.14 0.74 -3.07
C MET A 93 -5.64 1.75 -2.05
N ALA A 94 -4.87 2.81 -1.75
CA ALA A 94 -5.27 3.84 -0.80
C ALA A 94 -6.54 4.58 -1.24
N PHE A 95 -6.67 4.86 -2.54
CA PHE A 95 -7.85 5.51 -3.11
C PHE A 95 -9.12 4.68 -2.90
N ILE A 96 -9.09 3.40 -3.27
CA ILE A 96 -10.22 2.47 -3.16
C ILE A 96 -10.62 2.27 -1.70
N ILE A 97 -9.66 2.08 -0.80
CA ILE A 97 -9.92 1.98 0.64
C ILE A 97 -10.67 3.23 1.11
N GLY A 98 -10.15 4.41 0.79
CA GLY A 98 -10.78 5.67 1.19
C GLY A 98 -12.17 5.88 0.59
N MET A 99 -12.41 5.44 -0.66
CA MET A 99 -13.73 5.45 -1.28
C MET A 99 -14.71 4.53 -0.55
N LEU A 100 -14.33 3.28 -0.30
CA LEU A 100 -15.18 2.31 0.38
C LEU A 100 -15.49 2.74 1.82
N MET A 101 -14.55 3.39 2.50
CA MET A 101 -14.77 3.99 3.82
C MET A 101 -15.87 5.07 3.82
N LYS A 102 -16.15 5.73 2.69
CA LYS A 102 -17.26 6.69 2.57
C LYS A 102 -18.60 6.03 2.29
N HIS A 103 -18.62 4.94 1.52
CA HIS A 103 -19.84 4.34 1.00
C HIS A 103 -20.36 3.17 1.83
N LEU A 104 -19.49 2.38 2.45
CA LEU A 104 -19.89 1.22 3.25
C LEU A 104 -20.49 1.65 4.60
N ARG A 105 -21.64 1.02 4.95
CA ARG A 105 -22.38 1.29 6.20
C ARG A 105 -22.31 0.11 7.18
N PHE A 106 -21.12 -0.44 7.39
CA PHE A 106 -20.87 -1.51 8.37
C PHE A 106 -20.34 -0.96 9.69
N LYS A 107 -20.27 -1.82 10.72
CA LYS A 107 -19.52 -1.51 11.94
C LYS A 107 -18.08 -1.11 11.61
N PRO A 108 -17.44 -0.19 12.35
CA PRO A 108 -16.14 0.35 11.97
C PRO A 108 -15.09 -0.68 11.61
N PHE A 109 -14.94 -1.72 12.43
CA PHE A 109 -13.98 -2.80 12.17
C PHE A 109 -14.24 -3.52 10.85
N ALA A 110 -15.48 -4.00 10.63
CA ALA A 110 -15.83 -4.75 9.42
C ALA A 110 -15.72 -3.87 8.16
N ARG A 111 -16.09 -2.58 8.26
CA ARG A 111 -15.94 -1.62 7.18
C ARG A 111 -14.49 -1.44 6.77
N ILE A 112 -13.59 -1.27 7.75
CA ILE A 112 -12.16 -1.11 7.49
C ILE A 112 -11.59 -2.40 6.91
N ALA A 113 -11.87 -3.55 7.51
CA ALA A 113 -11.37 -4.84 7.05
C ALA A 113 -11.77 -5.10 5.59
N LEU A 114 -13.05 -4.94 5.25
CA LEU A 114 -13.54 -5.13 3.88
C LEU A 114 -12.92 -4.13 2.89
N SER A 115 -12.81 -2.85 3.29
CA SER A 115 -12.17 -1.83 2.46
C SER A 115 -10.71 -2.17 2.17
N CYS A 116 -9.96 -2.63 3.19
CA CYS A 116 -8.56 -3.02 3.03
C CYS A 116 -8.41 -4.28 2.17
N VAL A 117 -9.30 -5.27 2.30
CA VAL A 117 -9.28 -6.47 1.42
C VAL A 117 -9.49 -6.08 -0.04
N VAL A 118 -10.49 -5.24 -0.34
CA VAL A 118 -10.73 -4.79 -1.72
C VAL A 118 -9.57 -3.93 -2.23
N GLY A 119 -9.00 -3.07 -1.38
CA GLY A 119 -7.80 -2.31 -1.71
C GLY A 119 -6.59 -3.21 -2.00
N LEU A 120 -6.42 -4.29 -1.25
CA LEU A 120 -5.36 -5.28 -1.48
C LEU A 120 -5.53 -5.98 -2.83
N VAL A 121 -6.76 -6.30 -3.23
CA VAL A 121 -7.04 -6.83 -4.57
C VAL A 121 -6.58 -5.85 -5.66
N ALA A 122 -6.83 -4.55 -5.48
CA ALA A 122 -6.36 -3.54 -6.43
C ALA A 122 -4.83 -3.44 -6.48
N LEU A 123 -4.15 -3.58 -5.33
CA LEU A 123 -2.68 -3.65 -5.28
C LEU A 123 -2.16 -4.81 -6.13
N TYR A 124 -2.71 -6.01 -5.92
CA TYR A 124 -2.29 -7.20 -6.66
C TYR A 124 -2.68 -7.14 -8.14
N ALA A 125 -3.82 -6.53 -8.49
CA ALA A 125 -4.24 -6.34 -9.87
C ALA A 125 -3.27 -5.47 -10.68
N VAL A 126 -2.57 -4.54 -10.05
CA VAL A 126 -1.51 -3.74 -10.67
C VAL A 126 -0.16 -4.43 -10.54
N GLY A 127 0.16 -4.94 -9.36
CA GLY A 127 1.48 -5.49 -9.05
C GLY A 127 1.82 -6.77 -9.81
N LEU A 128 0.89 -7.74 -9.88
CA LEU A 128 1.17 -9.04 -10.49
C LEU A 128 1.44 -8.98 -12.00
N PRO A 129 0.65 -8.25 -12.81
CA PRO A 129 0.99 -8.09 -14.23
C PRO A 129 2.36 -7.44 -14.43
N CYS A 130 2.65 -6.36 -13.72
CA CYS A 130 3.96 -5.71 -13.79
C CYS A 130 5.10 -6.67 -13.41
N PHE A 131 4.89 -7.44 -12.35
CA PHE A 131 5.86 -8.45 -11.88
C PHE A 131 6.10 -9.54 -12.93
N TYR A 132 5.04 -10.05 -13.55
CA TYR A 132 5.12 -11.05 -14.62
C TYR A 132 5.89 -10.55 -15.84
N PHE A 133 5.54 -9.36 -16.34
CA PHE A 133 6.19 -8.78 -17.51
C PHE A 133 7.64 -8.39 -17.25
N ALA A 134 7.96 -7.88 -16.07
CA ALA A 134 9.34 -7.52 -15.70
C ALA A 134 10.27 -8.73 -15.59
N LEU A 135 9.73 -9.94 -15.36
CA LEU A 135 10.49 -11.19 -15.37
C LEU A 135 10.67 -11.76 -16.81
N GLY A 136 10.18 -11.06 -17.84
CA GLY A 136 10.40 -11.43 -19.24
C GLY A 136 9.89 -12.82 -19.63
N GLY A 137 8.84 -13.34 -18.96
CA GLY A 137 8.31 -14.68 -19.23
C GLY A 137 9.14 -15.84 -18.66
N ALA A 138 10.18 -15.55 -17.86
CA ALA A 138 11.00 -16.58 -17.21
C ALA A 138 10.19 -17.44 -16.20
N TRP A 139 9.04 -16.93 -15.75
CA TRP A 139 8.17 -17.62 -14.81
C TRP A 139 6.79 -17.90 -15.42
N SER A 140 6.22 -19.05 -15.07
CA SER A 140 4.83 -19.34 -15.39
C SER A 140 3.89 -18.42 -14.58
N ILE A 141 2.68 -18.19 -15.10
CA ILE A 141 1.65 -17.41 -14.42
C ILE A 141 1.40 -17.94 -13.00
N GLY A 142 1.32 -19.27 -12.84
CA GLY A 142 1.13 -19.90 -11.52
C GLY A 142 2.27 -19.58 -10.55
N LYS A 143 3.52 -19.66 -10.97
CA LYS A 143 4.69 -19.32 -10.15
C LYS A 143 4.69 -17.84 -9.77
N THR A 144 4.29 -16.95 -10.69
CA THR A 144 4.16 -15.51 -10.44
C THR A 144 3.12 -15.22 -9.37
N ILE A 145 1.94 -15.86 -9.44
CA ILE A 145 0.86 -15.70 -8.45
C ILE A 145 1.31 -16.23 -7.09
N VAL A 146 1.93 -17.40 -7.02
CA VAL A 146 2.40 -17.97 -5.76
C VAL A 146 3.42 -17.03 -5.10
N SER A 147 4.45 -16.64 -5.84
CA SER A 147 5.57 -15.85 -5.29
C SER A 147 5.26 -14.36 -5.12
N GLY A 148 4.32 -13.81 -5.89
CA GLY A 148 3.96 -12.39 -5.84
C GLY A 148 2.71 -12.08 -4.99
N CYS A 149 1.90 -13.10 -4.65
CA CYS A 149 0.66 -12.91 -3.93
C CYS A 149 0.48 -13.94 -2.80
N LEU A 150 0.39 -15.24 -3.10
CA LEU A 150 -0.05 -16.25 -2.12
C LEU A 150 0.85 -16.33 -0.89
N ILE A 151 2.16 -16.18 -1.05
CA ILE A 151 3.13 -16.18 0.07
C ILE A 151 2.87 -15.00 1.01
N PHE A 152 2.36 -13.86 0.48
CA PHE A 152 2.15 -12.64 1.27
C PHE A 152 0.77 -12.58 1.93
N LEU A 153 -0.23 -13.34 1.44
CA LEU A 153 -1.61 -13.29 1.95
C LEU A 153 -1.74 -13.46 3.47
N PRO A 154 -1.05 -14.43 4.13
CA PRO A 154 -1.16 -14.56 5.59
C PRO A 154 -0.67 -13.31 6.33
N TYR A 155 0.42 -12.73 5.84
CA TYR A 155 1.00 -11.51 6.43
C TYR A 155 0.13 -10.28 6.16
N ASP A 156 -0.47 -10.19 4.97
CA ASP A 156 -1.37 -9.10 4.62
C ASP A 156 -2.68 -9.20 5.40
N ALA A 157 -3.19 -10.40 5.66
CA ALA A 157 -4.33 -10.61 6.54
C ALA A 157 -4.03 -10.10 7.96
N LEU A 158 -2.83 -10.37 8.49
CA LEU A 158 -2.41 -9.84 9.80
C LEU A 158 -2.33 -8.31 9.79
N LYS A 159 -1.76 -7.70 8.74
CA LYS A 159 -1.72 -6.22 8.60
C LYS A 159 -3.12 -5.62 8.55
N ILE A 160 -4.04 -6.24 7.79
CA ILE A 160 -5.44 -5.79 7.71
C ILE A 160 -6.13 -5.92 9.07
N LEU A 161 -5.90 -7.01 9.80
CA LEU A 161 -6.44 -7.18 11.15
C LEU A 161 -5.97 -6.05 12.08
N VAL A 162 -4.66 -5.79 12.13
CA VAL A 162 -4.08 -4.73 12.97
C VAL A 162 -4.57 -3.35 12.51
N ALA A 163 -4.62 -3.09 11.20
CA ALA A 163 -5.15 -1.84 10.66
C ALA A 163 -6.64 -1.65 11.01
N SER A 164 -7.43 -2.72 11.02
CA SER A 164 -8.85 -2.66 11.39
C SER A 164 -9.05 -2.39 12.88
N LEU A 165 -8.24 -3.00 13.74
CA LEU A 165 -8.28 -2.76 15.19
C LEU A 165 -7.86 -1.32 15.53
N LEU A 166 -6.73 -0.86 15.00
CA LEU A 166 -6.23 0.51 15.24
C LEU A 166 -7.11 1.55 14.55
N GLY A 167 -7.47 1.30 13.29
CA GLY A 167 -8.32 2.19 12.52
C GLY A 167 -9.69 2.39 13.16
N SER A 168 -10.30 1.35 13.73
CA SER A 168 -11.60 1.47 14.41
C SER A 168 -11.55 2.38 15.64
N LYS A 169 -10.40 2.45 16.32
CA LYS A 169 -10.18 3.36 17.47
C LYS A 169 -9.84 4.78 17.06
N LEU A 170 -9.16 4.95 15.92
CA LEU A 170 -8.66 6.25 15.43
C LEU A 170 -9.64 6.95 14.49
N TYR A 171 -10.49 6.16 13.80
CA TYR A 171 -11.44 6.70 12.83
C TYR A 171 -12.45 7.63 13.52
N GLY A 172 -12.49 8.87 13.07
CA GLY A 172 -13.32 9.92 13.67
C GLY A 172 -12.62 10.76 14.76
N ARG A 173 -11.44 10.36 15.23
CA ARG A 173 -10.62 11.16 16.17
C ARG A 173 -9.60 12.06 15.46
N LEU A 174 -9.18 11.67 14.29
CA LEU A 174 -8.33 12.42 13.37
C LEU A 174 -9.20 13.13 12.31
#